data_78d5ee48ca9421eb12b08850c92e4591
#
_entry.id   78d5ee48ca9421eb12b08850c92e4591
#
_cell.length_a   1.000
_cell.length_b   1.000
_cell.length_c   1.000
_cell.angle_alpha   90.00
_cell.angle_beta   90.00
_cell.angle_gamma   90.00
#
_symmetry.space_group_name_H-M   'P 1'
#
loop_
_entity.id
_entity.type
_entity.pdbx_description
1 polymer ?
#
loop_
_entity_poly.entity_id
_entity_poly.type
_entity_poly.pdbx_seq_one_letter_code
_entity_poly.pdbx_strand_id
1 'polypeptide(L)'
;SHSSDQHPFFEQSRQDRNNDKSDWYVWVNPLPSGNPPNNWLSIFEGNAWEWESRRKQYYQHNFLVSQPDFNFHNPEVRKWLLSNVRFWLERGVDGFRLDTVNYYFHDQQLRNNPPRKEAVEHPPVNPYYMQDHVHSISQPENIDFVEDLRALLDEFGDTAMVGEISNLDLMAEYTAGSNRLHLAYSFELLGPIFSAQH
;
A
#
# COMPACT_ATOMS: atom_id res chain seq x y z
N SER A 1 -4.63 -1.33 0.73
CA SER A 1 -3.39 -2.08 0.45
C SER A 1 -3.46 -3.53 0.94
N HIS A 2 -4.19 -3.83 2.01
CA HIS A 2 -4.16 -5.10 2.74
C HIS A 2 -5.56 -5.71 2.95
N SER A 3 -5.59 -6.96 3.42
CA SER A 3 -6.77 -7.59 4.01
C SER A 3 -6.51 -7.98 5.47
N SER A 4 -7.53 -8.53 6.14
CA SER A 4 -7.29 -9.28 7.38
C SER A 4 -6.54 -10.59 7.07
N ASP A 5 -5.71 -11.05 7.98
CA ASP A 5 -5.10 -12.39 7.96
C ASP A 5 -6.14 -13.53 8.08
N GLN A 6 -7.38 -13.20 8.49
CA GLN A 6 -8.52 -14.11 8.49
C GLN A 6 -9.35 -14.05 7.19
N HIS A 7 -8.96 -13.24 6.22
CA HIS A 7 -9.64 -13.19 4.94
C HIS A 7 -9.49 -14.53 4.20
N PRO A 8 -10.58 -15.11 3.64
CA PRO A 8 -10.52 -16.42 2.98
C PRO A 8 -9.44 -16.55 1.91
N PHE A 9 -9.12 -15.47 1.19
CA PHE A 9 -8.07 -15.49 0.17
C PHE A 9 -6.68 -15.56 0.80
N PHE A 10 -6.44 -14.89 1.94
CA PHE A 10 -5.17 -15.04 2.64
C PHE A 10 -5.04 -16.43 3.24
N GLU A 11 -6.09 -16.94 3.88
CA GLU A 11 -6.12 -18.29 4.41
C GLU A 11 -5.85 -19.36 3.32
N GLN A 12 -6.40 -19.17 2.11
CA GLN A 12 -6.08 -20.04 0.98
C GLN A 12 -4.64 -19.84 0.49
N SER A 13 -4.20 -18.59 0.33
CA SER A 13 -2.85 -18.25 -0.14
C SER A 13 -1.76 -18.81 0.75
N ARG A 14 -1.95 -18.80 2.09
CA ARG A 14 -0.95 -19.25 3.06
C ARG A 14 -0.81 -20.77 3.17
N GLN A 15 -1.75 -21.56 2.61
CA GLN A 15 -1.71 -23.04 2.70
C GLN A 15 -0.53 -23.63 1.94
N ASP A 16 -0.31 -23.19 0.71
CA ASP A 16 0.78 -23.64 -0.13
C ASP A 16 1.11 -22.65 -1.26
N ARG A 17 2.07 -22.98 -2.11
CA ARG A 17 2.56 -22.11 -3.19
C ARG A 17 1.85 -22.31 -4.53
N ASN A 18 0.91 -23.25 -4.64
CA ASN A 18 0.38 -23.73 -5.93
C ASN A 18 -1.15 -23.68 -6.01
N ASN A 19 -1.82 -22.87 -5.19
CA ASN A 19 -3.27 -22.66 -5.28
C ASN A 19 -3.61 -21.39 -6.04
N ASP A 20 -4.91 -21.22 -6.39
CA ASP A 20 -5.41 -20.07 -7.18
C ASP A 20 -5.17 -18.70 -6.53
N LYS A 21 -4.90 -18.68 -5.23
CA LYS A 21 -4.62 -17.45 -4.47
C LYS A 21 -3.16 -17.32 -4.05
N SER A 22 -2.31 -18.25 -4.48
CA SER A 22 -0.90 -18.32 -4.06
C SER A 22 -0.11 -17.04 -4.32
N ASP A 23 -0.46 -16.26 -5.36
CA ASP A 23 0.20 -15.01 -5.75
C ASP A 23 -0.67 -13.75 -5.51
N TRP A 24 -1.70 -13.87 -4.69
CA TRP A 24 -2.59 -12.75 -4.39
C TRP A 24 -2.06 -11.81 -3.30
N TYR A 25 -1.10 -12.28 -2.52
CA TYR A 25 -0.38 -11.52 -1.50
C TYR A 25 1.10 -11.48 -1.83
N VAL A 26 1.82 -10.56 -1.23
CA VAL A 26 3.25 -10.41 -1.49
C VAL A 26 4.02 -11.45 -0.68
N TRP A 27 4.49 -12.50 -1.35
CA TRP A 27 5.27 -13.59 -0.77
C TRP A 27 6.69 -13.62 -1.32
N VAL A 28 7.68 -13.77 -0.44
CA VAL A 28 9.09 -13.83 -0.83
C VAL A 28 9.80 -14.96 -0.11
N ASN A 29 10.71 -15.63 -0.82
CA ASN A 29 11.58 -16.62 -0.20
C ASN A 29 12.56 -15.95 0.76
N PRO A 30 12.96 -16.64 1.85
CA PRO A 30 14.02 -16.15 2.70
C PRO A 30 15.35 -16.04 1.93
N LEU A 31 16.21 -15.15 2.37
CA LEU A 31 17.62 -15.17 1.95
C LEU A 31 18.29 -16.49 2.35
N PRO A 32 19.46 -16.85 1.77
CA PRO A 32 20.20 -18.06 2.17
C PRO A 32 20.54 -18.11 3.68
N SER A 33 20.60 -16.96 4.34
CA SER A 33 20.77 -16.85 5.79
C SER A 33 19.51 -17.17 6.60
N GLY A 34 18.35 -17.33 5.95
CA GLY A 34 17.04 -17.46 6.60
C GLY A 34 16.35 -16.13 6.92
N ASN A 35 17.01 -15.01 6.70
CA ASN A 35 16.48 -13.67 6.99
C ASN A 35 15.45 -13.22 5.93
N PRO A 36 14.63 -12.18 6.25
CA PRO A 36 13.77 -11.48 5.28
C PRO A 36 14.55 -10.95 4.08
N PRO A 37 13.86 -10.68 2.94
CA PRO A 37 14.53 -10.30 1.69
C PRO A 37 15.27 -8.96 1.75
N ASN A 38 14.82 -8.04 2.61
CA ASN A 38 15.36 -6.69 2.72
C ASN A 38 15.07 -6.07 4.10
N ASN A 39 15.38 -4.79 4.25
CA ASN A 39 15.28 -4.05 5.51
C ASN A 39 13.98 -3.25 5.67
N TRP A 40 12.93 -3.52 4.93
CA TRP A 40 11.70 -2.74 5.02
C TRP A 40 11.05 -2.88 6.39
N LEU A 41 10.53 -1.77 6.87
CA LEU A 41 9.90 -1.67 8.20
C LEU A 41 8.40 -1.39 8.06
N SER A 42 7.64 -1.94 9.01
CA SER A 42 6.22 -1.65 9.17
C SER A 42 6.02 -0.30 9.86
N ILE A 43 4.97 0.42 9.47
CA ILE A 43 4.62 1.71 10.08
C ILE A 43 4.25 1.58 11.57
N PHE A 44 3.75 0.40 11.97
CA PHE A 44 3.41 0.10 13.37
C PHE A 44 4.51 -0.67 14.11
N GLU A 45 5.76 -0.37 13.75
CA GLU A 45 6.99 -0.95 14.31
C GLU A 45 7.33 -2.35 13.78
N GLY A 46 8.61 -2.66 13.86
CA GLY A 46 9.16 -3.95 13.47
C GLY A 46 9.38 -4.11 11.97
N ASN A 47 9.66 -5.34 11.59
CA ASN A 47 9.91 -5.72 10.20
C ASN A 47 8.61 -5.70 9.40
N ALA A 48 8.66 -5.32 8.12
CA ALA A 48 7.52 -5.41 7.21
C ALA A 48 7.29 -6.84 6.66
N TRP A 49 8.03 -7.82 7.16
CA TRP A 49 8.00 -9.20 6.71
C TRP A 49 7.74 -10.15 7.86
N GLU A 50 6.69 -10.98 7.74
CA GLU A 50 6.35 -12.00 8.72
C GLU A 50 6.49 -13.40 8.12
N TRP A 51 7.04 -14.34 8.90
CA TRP A 51 7.31 -15.70 8.46
C TRP A 51 6.07 -16.60 8.52
N GLU A 52 5.73 -17.23 7.39
CA GLU A 52 4.69 -18.26 7.33
C GLU A 52 5.34 -19.65 7.17
N SER A 53 5.24 -20.46 8.21
CA SER A 53 5.90 -21.77 8.30
C SER A 53 5.35 -22.82 7.33
N ARG A 54 4.07 -22.75 6.95
CA ARG A 54 3.43 -23.69 6.01
C ARG A 54 4.00 -23.47 4.60
N ARG A 55 4.08 -22.20 4.17
CA ARG A 55 4.65 -21.81 2.88
C ARG A 55 6.17 -21.80 2.86
N LYS A 56 6.80 -21.66 4.03
CA LYS A 56 8.24 -21.38 4.16
C LYS A 56 8.64 -20.16 3.33
N GLN A 57 7.87 -19.09 3.49
CA GLN A 57 8.06 -17.78 2.88
C GLN A 57 7.73 -16.68 3.87
N TYR A 58 8.22 -15.48 3.60
CA TYR A 58 7.77 -14.26 4.25
C TYR A 58 6.63 -13.66 3.46
N TYR A 59 5.62 -13.08 4.15
CA TYR A 59 4.66 -12.18 3.53
C TYR A 59 4.90 -10.75 3.98
N GLN A 60 4.56 -9.80 3.11
CA GLN A 60 4.66 -8.38 3.41
C GLN A 60 3.43 -7.90 4.19
N HIS A 61 3.69 -6.99 5.15
CA HIS A 61 2.68 -6.17 5.81
C HIS A 61 3.24 -4.78 6.09
N ASN A 62 2.69 -3.75 5.46
CA ASN A 62 3.08 -2.37 5.72
C ASN A 62 2.56 -1.86 7.07
N PHE A 63 1.53 -2.52 7.61
CA PHE A 63 0.85 -2.17 8.86
C PHE A 63 1.00 -3.30 9.89
N LEU A 64 -0.08 -3.80 10.45
CA LEU A 64 -0.01 -4.90 11.41
C LEU A 64 0.33 -6.24 10.73
N VAL A 65 0.95 -7.15 11.49
CA VAL A 65 1.17 -8.55 11.07
C VAL A 65 -0.13 -9.21 10.61
N SER A 66 -1.26 -8.87 11.23
CA SER A 66 -2.60 -9.35 10.85
C SER A 66 -3.21 -8.66 9.62
N GLN A 67 -2.43 -7.80 8.94
CA GLN A 67 -2.84 -7.05 7.76
C GLN A 67 -1.92 -7.34 6.56
N PRO A 68 -1.93 -8.57 6.02
CA PRO A 68 -1.10 -8.94 4.87
C PRO A 68 -1.44 -8.11 3.64
N ASP A 69 -0.42 -7.62 2.95
CA ASP A 69 -0.57 -6.79 1.76
C ASP A 69 -0.91 -7.62 0.52
N PHE A 70 -1.91 -7.16 -0.24
CA PHE A 70 -2.22 -7.70 -1.54
C PHE A 70 -1.07 -7.46 -2.53
N ASN A 71 -0.86 -8.40 -3.43
CA ASN A 71 0.08 -8.27 -4.54
C ASN A 71 -0.55 -7.48 -5.70
N PHE A 72 -0.41 -6.16 -5.68
CA PHE A 72 -0.94 -5.29 -6.76
C PHE A 72 -0.20 -5.47 -8.10
N HIS A 73 0.98 -6.08 -8.13
CA HIS A 73 1.64 -6.47 -9.37
C HIS A 73 0.89 -7.60 -10.10
N ASN A 74 0.09 -8.39 -9.37
CA ASN A 74 -0.78 -9.40 -9.96
C ASN A 74 -2.03 -8.74 -10.59
N PRO A 75 -2.24 -8.86 -11.92
CA PRO A 75 -3.38 -8.24 -12.60
C PRO A 75 -4.74 -8.78 -12.13
N GLU A 76 -4.82 -10.04 -11.66
CA GLU A 76 -6.08 -10.60 -11.16
C GLU A 76 -6.49 -9.96 -9.83
N VAL A 77 -5.53 -9.54 -9.00
CA VAL A 77 -5.81 -8.78 -7.78
C VAL A 77 -6.40 -7.42 -8.13
N ARG A 78 -5.77 -6.67 -9.04
CA ARG A 78 -6.29 -5.38 -9.49
C ARG A 78 -7.68 -5.49 -10.10
N LYS A 79 -7.89 -6.46 -10.97
CA LYS A 79 -9.19 -6.73 -11.59
C LYS A 79 -10.27 -7.04 -10.54
N TRP A 80 -9.94 -7.85 -9.55
CA TRP A 80 -10.85 -8.16 -8.45
C TRP A 80 -11.17 -6.92 -7.62
N LEU A 81 -10.18 -6.09 -7.29
CA LEU A 81 -10.39 -4.84 -6.56
C LEU A 81 -11.29 -3.88 -7.34
N LEU A 82 -11.04 -3.68 -8.64
CA LEU A 82 -11.91 -2.88 -9.51
C LEU A 82 -13.33 -3.44 -9.58
N SER A 83 -13.50 -4.76 -9.59
CA SER A 83 -14.83 -5.37 -9.58
C SER A 83 -15.59 -5.10 -8.27
N ASN A 84 -14.91 -5.02 -7.13
CA ASN A 84 -15.51 -4.62 -5.86
C ASN A 84 -15.94 -3.15 -5.87
N VAL A 85 -15.12 -2.27 -6.45
CA VAL A 85 -15.49 -0.86 -6.63
C VAL A 85 -16.74 -0.75 -7.49
N ARG A 86 -16.75 -1.42 -8.67
CA ARG A 86 -17.93 -1.48 -9.57
C ARG A 86 -19.17 -1.98 -8.86
N PHE A 87 -19.06 -3.03 -8.07
CA PHE A 87 -20.18 -3.59 -7.30
C PHE A 87 -20.87 -2.53 -6.42
N TRP A 88 -20.12 -1.65 -5.79
CA TRP A 88 -20.67 -0.58 -4.97
C TRP A 88 -21.21 0.60 -5.77
N LEU A 89 -20.55 0.98 -6.87
CA LEU A 89 -21.04 2.00 -7.78
C LEU A 89 -22.40 1.64 -8.38
N GLU A 90 -22.57 0.38 -8.81
CA GLU A 90 -23.86 -0.16 -9.32
C GLU A 90 -24.98 -0.14 -8.25
N ARG A 91 -24.63 0.03 -6.98
CA ARG A 91 -25.58 0.16 -5.85
C ARG A 91 -25.81 1.59 -5.41
N GLY A 92 -25.28 2.56 -6.15
CA GLY A 92 -25.51 3.97 -5.91
C GLY A 92 -24.60 4.60 -4.87
N VAL A 93 -23.37 4.05 -4.69
CA VAL A 93 -22.34 4.74 -3.91
C VAL A 93 -21.76 5.85 -4.77
N ASP A 94 -21.73 7.09 -4.23
CA ASP A 94 -21.31 8.29 -4.95
C ASP A 94 -19.79 8.52 -4.92
N GLY A 95 -19.03 7.68 -4.21
CA GLY A 95 -17.58 7.81 -4.19
C GLY A 95 -16.87 6.97 -3.13
N PHE A 96 -15.55 7.12 -3.09
CA PHE A 96 -14.68 6.32 -2.24
C PHE A 96 -13.61 7.16 -1.54
N ARG A 97 -13.35 6.82 -0.29
CA ARG A 97 -12.09 7.17 0.36
C ARG A 97 -11.14 6.00 0.17
N LEU A 98 -10.02 6.26 -0.50
CA LEU A 98 -8.96 5.29 -0.74
C LEU A 98 -7.94 5.35 0.39
N ASP A 99 -7.84 4.25 1.11
CA ASP A 99 -6.91 4.08 2.22
C ASP A 99 -5.48 3.92 1.71
N THR A 100 -4.54 4.68 2.25
CA THR A 100 -3.11 4.51 2.03
C THR A 100 -2.73 4.29 0.54
N VAL A 101 -3.15 5.20 -0.33
CA VAL A 101 -3.05 5.05 -1.80
C VAL A 101 -1.64 4.81 -2.28
N ASN A 102 -0.65 5.41 -1.65
CA ASN A 102 0.75 5.27 -2.03
C ASN A 102 1.43 3.99 -1.48
N TYR A 103 0.67 3.08 -0.83
CA TYR A 103 1.17 1.80 -0.31
C TYR A 103 0.77 0.58 -1.16
N TYR A 104 0.15 0.76 -2.33
CA TYR A 104 -0.36 -0.37 -3.11
C TYR A 104 0.75 -1.16 -3.80
N PHE A 105 1.76 -0.48 -4.33
CA PHE A 105 2.88 -1.12 -5.04
C PHE A 105 4.19 -0.95 -4.29
N HIS A 106 5.03 -1.95 -4.42
CA HIS A 106 6.39 -2.00 -3.92
C HIS A 106 7.38 -2.24 -5.05
N ASP A 107 8.66 -1.95 -4.83
CA ASP A 107 9.74 -2.26 -5.77
C ASP A 107 9.88 -3.78 -5.95
N GLN A 108 9.62 -4.28 -7.15
CA GLN A 108 9.75 -5.72 -7.47
C GLN A 108 11.17 -6.27 -7.35
N GLN A 109 12.18 -5.40 -7.36
CA GLN A 109 13.57 -5.81 -7.13
C GLN A 109 13.89 -6.00 -5.64
N LEU A 110 12.95 -5.65 -4.75
CA LEU A 110 13.08 -5.79 -3.30
C LEU A 110 14.34 -5.12 -2.72
N ARG A 111 14.75 -3.99 -3.30
CA ARG A 111 15.92 -3.23 -2.85
C ARG A 111 15.73 -2.69 -1.43
N ASN A 112 16.81 -2.62 -0.68
CA ASN A 112 16.80 -2.02 0.65
C ASN A 112 16.43 -0.54 0.61
N ASN A 113 15.60 -0.09 1.53
CA ASN A 113 15.42 1.34 1.75
C ASN A 113 16.69 1.96 2.33
N PRO A 114 17.11 3.14 1.83
CA PRO A 114 18.23 3.86 2.41
C PRO A 114 17.87 4.45 3.78
N PRO A 115 18.86 4.75 4.63
CA PRO A 115 18.63 5.52 5.83
C PRO A 115 18.13 6.92 5.47
N ARG A 116 17.31 7.51 6.34
CA ARG A 116 16.80 8.87 6.17
C ARG A 116 17.95 9.87 6.00
N LYS A 117 17.85 10.70 4.96
CA LYS A 117 18.88 11.70 4.62
C LYS A 117 18.83 12.93 5.50
N GLU A 118 17.63 13.32 5.91
CA GLU A 118 17.43 14.51 6.73
C GLU A 118 17.87 14.25 8.17
N ALA A 119 18.73 15.12 8.68
CA ALA A 119 19.08 15.09 10.08
C ALA A 119 17.85 15.47 10.93
N VAL A 120 17.51 14.64 11.89
CA VAL A 120 16.49 14.95 12.89
C VAL A 120 17.17 15.36 14.19
N GLU A 121 16.71 16.43 14.80
CA GLU A 121 17.26 16.93 16.09
C GLU A 121 17.14 15.86 17.18
N HIS A 122 16.03 15.09 17.14
CA HIS A 122 15.82 13.94 18.03
C HIS A 122 15.46 12.72 17.20
N PRO A 123 16.16 11.57 17.36
CA PRO A 123 15.80 10.35 16.66
C PRO A 123 14.34 9.97 16.98
N PRO A 124 13.55 9.59 15.98
CA PRO A 124 12.19 9.13 16.20
C PRO A 124 12.20 7.82 17.03
N VAL A 125 11.19 7.65 17.88
CA VAL A 125 11.04 6.43 18.69
C VAL A 125 10.76 5.23 17.78
N ASN A 126 9.94 5.41 16.74
CA ASN A 126 9.65 4.37 15.78
C ASN A 126 10.74 4.33 14.67
N PRO A 127 11.45 3.20 14.52
CA PRO A 127 12.50 3.03 13.52
C PRO A 127 12.02 3.22 12.07
N TYR A 128 10.73 3.07 11.79
CA TYR A 128 10.15 3.35 10.49
C TYR A 128 10.58 4.73 9.97
N TYR A 129 10.53 5.75 10.79
CA TYR A 129 10.90 7.12 10.42
C TYR A 129 12.41 7.38 10.29
N MET A 130 13.25 6.35 10.47
CA MET A 130 14.70 6.41 10.23
C MET A 130 15.10 5.99 8.83
N GLN A 131 14.14 5.58 7.99
CA GLN A 131 14.36 5.19 6.60
C GLN A 131 13.65 6.14 5.63
N ASP A 132 14.24 6.33 4.45
CA ASP A 132 13.54 6.87 3.27
C ASP A 132 12.88 5.69 2.53
N HIS A 133 11.56 5.64 2.53
CA HIS A 133 10.76 4.49 2.03
C HIS A 133 10.62 4.47 0.50
N VAL A 134 11.72 4.72 -0.23
CA VAL A 134 11.74 4.88 -1.70
C VAL A 134 11.50 3.59 -2.47
N HIS A 135 11.56 2.44 -1.82
CA HIS A 135 11.36 1.14 -2.45
C HIS A 135 10.16 0.36 -1.89
N SER A 136 9.74 0.65 -0.67
CA SER A 136 8.63 -0.07 -0.04
C SER A 136 7.27 0.51 -0.35
N ILE A 137 7.18 1.80 -0.67
CA ILE A 137 5.95 2.54 -0.97
C ILE A 137 6.17 3.53 -2.11
N SER A 138 5.09 4.21 -2.53
CA SER A 138 5.12 5.35 -3.48
C SER A 138 5.76 5.00 -4.84
N GLN A 139 5.57 3.76 -5.31
CA GLN A 139 6.06 3.37 -6.62
C GLN A 139 5.22 4.01 -7.74
N PRO A 140 5.81 4.28 -8.93
CA PRO A 140 5.10 4.92 -10.05
C PRO A 140 3.82 4.18 -10.47
N GLU A 141 3.78 2.86 -10.36
CA GLU A 141 2.63 2.02 -10.70
C GLU A 141 1.38 2.32 -9.86
N ASN A 142 1.52 3.00 -8.71
CA ASN A 142 0.37 3.49 -7.95
C ASN A 142 -0.49 4.44 -8.80
N ILE A 143 0.14 5.30 -9.60
CA ILE A 143 -0.55 6.27 -10.45
C ILE A 143 -1.36 5.54 -11.52
N ASP A 144 -0.79 4.52 -12.16
CA ASP A 144 -1.50 3.73 -13.19
C ASP A 144 -2.78 3.11 -12.61
N PHE A 145 -2.71 2.56 -11.40
CA PHE A 145 -3.89 1.98 -10.75
C PHE A 145 -4.92 3.04 -10.30
N VAL A 146 -4.47 4.22 -9.88
CA VAL A 146 -5.36 5.35 -9.60
C VAL A 146 -6.08 5.80 -10.88
N GLU A 147 -5.42 5.81 -12.03
CA GLU A 147 -6.01 6.12 -13.33
C GLU A 147 -7.02 5.05 -13.76
N ASP A 148 -6.74 3.76 -13.51
CA ASP A 148 -7.71 2.67 -13.72
C ASP A 148 -8.98 2.85 -12.86
N LEU A 149 -8.80 3.21 -11.58
CA LEU A 149 -9.91 3.51 -10.66
C LEU A 149 -10.72 4.72 -11.13
N ARG A 150 -10.03 5.78 -11.58
CA ARG A 150 -10.68 6.98 -12.08
C ARG A 150 -11.50 6.66 -13.33
N ALA A 151 -10.95 5.95 -14.30
CA ALA A 151 -11.65 5.53 -15.50
C ALA A 151 -12.92 4.73 -15.16
N LEU A 152 -12.86 3.86 -14.16
CA LEU A 152 -14.02 3.12 -13.69
C LEU A 152 -15.08 4.05 -13.07
N LEU A 153 -14.70 5.01 -12.24
CA LEU A 153 -15.64 5.96 -11.62
C LEU A 153 -16.33 6.82 -12.67
N ASP A 154 -15.61 7.28 -13.68
CA ASP A 154 -16.13 8.13 -14.76
C ASP A 154 -17.22 7.45 -15.60
N GLU A 155 -17.32 6.09 -15.56
CA GLU A 155 -18.44 5.36 -16.18
C GLU A 155 -19.79 5.61 -15.48
N PHE A 156 -19.79 6.06 -14.23
CA PHE A 156 -20.97 6.21 -13.37
C PHE A 156 -21.44 7.66 -13.16
N GLY A 157 -20.79 8.63 -13.81
CA GLY A 157 -21.19 10.05 -13.76
C GLY A 157 -20.66 10.77 -12.52
N ASP A 158 -21.54 11.44 -11.78
CA ASP A 158 -21.16 12.33 -10.66
C ASP A 158 -20.63 11.57 -9.45
N THR A 159 -19.46 10.97 -9.59
CA THR A 159 -18.77 10.24 -8.52
C THR A 159 -17.47 10.93 -8.14
N ALA A 160 -16.97 10.67 -6.94
CA ALA A 160 -15.71 11.24 -6.46
C ALA A 160 -14.84 10.22 -5.72
N MET A 161 -13.53 10.44 -5.73
CA MET A 161 -12.62 9.71 -4.86
C MET A 161 -11.62 10.65 -4.19
N VAL A 162 -11.38 10.41 -2.90
CA VAL A 162 -10.38 11.08 -2.08
C VAL A 162 -9.34 10.07 -1.62
N GLY A 163 -8.07 10.37 -1.83
CA GLY A 163 -6.95 9.52 -1.42
C GLY A 163 -6.28 10.00 -0.14
N GLU A 164 -5.99 9.04 0.75
CA GLU A 164 -5.07 9.27 1.85
C GLU A 164 -3.65 9.03 1.35
N ILE A 165 -2.78 10.04 1.46
CA ILE A 165 -1.40 9.99 0.99
C ILE A 165 -0.48 10.39 2.14
N SER A 166 0.44 9.52 2.50
CA SER A 166 1.35 9.74 3.64
C SER A 166 2.42 10.81 3.42
N ASN A 167 2.57 11.29 2.18
CA ASN A 167 3.59 12.29 1.81
C ASN A 167 2.94 13.45 1.07
N LEU A 168 3.08 14.66 1.62
CA LEU A 168 2.53 15.89 1.07
C LEU A 168 3.05 16.19 -0.35
N ASP A 169 4.34 15.94 -0.60
CA ASP A 169 4.98 16.22 -1.90
C ASP A 169 4.36 15.43 -3.05
N LEU A 170 3.77 14.26 -2.75
CA LEU A 170 3.11 13.42 -3.74
C LEU A 170 1.67 13.84 -4.06
N MET A 171 1.03 14.65 -3.22
CA MET A 171 -0.38 15.01 -3.39
C MET A 171 -0.65 15.68 -4.73
N ALA A 172 0.25 16.56 -5.16
CA ALA A 172 0.13 17.26 -6.46
C ALA A 172 0.17 16.28 -7.64
N GLU A 173 1.02 15.25 -7.57
CA GLU A 173 1.11 14.23 -8.60
C GLU A 173 -0.15 13.35 -8.65
N TYR A 174 -0.62 12.90 -7.50
CA TYR A 174 -1.79 12.01 -7.39
C TYR A 174 -3.12 12.70 -7.74
N THR A 175 -3.17 14.04 -7.72
CA THR A 175 -4.35 14.85 -8.10
C THR A 175 -4.18 15.59 -9.41
N ALA A 176 -3.06 15.39 -10.12
CA ALA A 176 -2.79 16.09 -11.37
C ALA A 176 -3.75 15.68 -12.49
N GLY A 177 -4.09 16.66 -13.36
CA GLY A 177 -4.92 16.39 -14.53
C GLY A 177 -6.37 16.08 -14.20
N SER A 178 -7.05 15.35 -15.10
CA SER A 178 -8.46 15.00 -14.98
C SER A 178 -8.72 13.50 -14.81
N ASN A 179 -7.65 12.69 -14.77
CA ASN A 179 -7.71 11.23 -14.81
C ASN A 179 -7.14 10.56 -13.53
N ARG A 180 -6.91 11.34 -12.47
CA ARG A 180 -6.40 10.86 -11.18
C ARG A 180 -7.38 11.16 -10.06
N LEU A 181 -6.93 11.17 -8.80
CA LEU A 181 -7.77 11.48 -7.64
C LEU A 181 -8.44 12.84 -7.79
N HIS A 182 -9.68 12.95 -7.39
CA HIS A 182 -10.36 14.24 -7.30
C HIS A 182 -9.80 15.09 -6.17
N LEU A 183 -9.48 14.45 -5.05
CA LEU A 183 -8.97 15.06 -3.83
C LEU A 183 -7.93 14.15 -3.18
N ALA A 184 -7.01 14.74 -2.44
CA ALA A 184 -6.10 14.02 -1.55
C ALA A 184 -5.96 14.77 -0.23
N TYR A 185 -5.63 14.03 0.82
CA TYR A 185 -5.26 14.61 2.12
C TYR A 185 -4.06 13.85 2.71
N SER A 186 -3.31 14.57 3.54
CA SER A 186 -2.20 14.01 4.33
C SER A 186 -2.42 14.25 5.80
N PHE A 187 -1.53 13.71 6.63
CA PHE A 187 -1.58 13.89 8.09
C PHE A 187 -0.85 15.13 8.60
N GLU A 188 -0.40 16.04 7.73
CA GLU A 188 0.31 17.27 8.12
C GLU A 188 -0.48 18.11 9.13
N LEU A 189 -1.80 18.20 8.96
CA LEU A 189 -2.67 18.93 9.87
C LEU A 189 -2.81 18.28 11.26
N LEU A 190 -2.29 17.07 11.47
CA LEU A 190 -2.22 16.42 12.78
C LEU A 190 -0.93 16.75 13.54
N GLY A 191 -0.05 17.56 12.95
CA GLY A 191 1.16 18.03 13.58
C GLY A 191 0.88 19.00 14.75
N PRO A 192 1.88 19.22 15.63
CA PRO A 192 1.71 20.08 16.81
C PRO A 192 1.66 21.57 16.48
N ILE A 193 1.92 21.98 15.23
CA ILE A 193 1.99 23.38 14.81
C ILE A 193 0.70 23.75 14.10
N PHE A 194 -0.08 24.63 14.72
CA PHE A 194 -1.24 25.29 14.13
C PHE A 194 -0.88 26.72 13.75
N SER A 195 -0.59 26.95 12.47
CA SER A 195 -0.37 28.31 11.96
C SER A 195 -0.97 28.45 10.56
N ALA A 196 -1.25 29.70 10.14
CA ALA A 196 -1.72 29.98 8.79
C ALA A 196 -0.65 29.76 7.70
N GLN A 197 0.56 29.41 8.09
CA GLN A 197 1.69 29.11 7.21
C GLN A 197 1.95 27.60 7.06
N HIS A 198 1.15 26.78 7.75
CA HIS A 198 1.31 25.31 7.75
C HIS A 198 0.37 24.65 6.76
#